data_76f1a373ee721a49c7528a105e846906
#
_entry.id   76f1a373ee721a49c7528a105e846906
#
_cell.length_a   1.000
_cell.length_b   1.000
_cell.length_c   1.000
_cell.angle_alpha   90.00
_cell.angle_beta   90.00
_cell.angle_gamma   90.00
#
_symmetry.space_group_name_H-M   'P 1'
#
loop_
_entity.id
_entity.type
_entity.pdbx_description
1 polymer ?
#
loop_
_entity_poly.entity_id
_entity_poly.type
_entity_poly.pdbx_seq_one_letter_code
_entity_poly.pdbx_strand_id
1 'polypeptide(L)'
;EVFKILNYLKKKKINYLDTASAYNQSEAKIGKYFQKTNKKFRVITKFSFKGNNSIEKQFIKSLHLLGYLPDTILAHNYRDYINPKFHEQIKNIKKKYLIKNIGVSLNKISELNKILKYKKPDVIQVPLNILNKSFLDENIIKRLKKKSIRILGRSIFLQGLFYKDKKFVFKKFKNVKKKYMQLLKIASHEKMTLGELSLVWANHLKDVDNIILGVDNFPHLKKNLDSLKKRISKESYNLIKKINLENNKITKPYLWKKQ
;
A
#
# COMPACT_ATOMS: atom_id res chain seq x y z
N GLU A 1 -15.09 8.30 -14.75
CA GLU A 1 -14.87 7.28 -13.72
C GLU A 1 -14.04 7.84 -12.54
N VAL A 2 -12.84 8.40 -12.77
CA VAL A 2 -11.96 8.93 -11.70
C VAL A 2 -12.67 9.96 -10.84
N PHE A 3 -13.35 10.93 -11.43
CA PHE A 3 -14.12 11.97 -10.70
C PHE A 3 -15.22 11.37 -9.81
N LYS A 4 -15.92 10.34 -10.30
CA LYS A 4 -16.94 9.62 -9.54
C LYS A 4 -16.33 8.95 -8.31
N ILE A 5 -15.19 8.28 -8.46
CA ILE A 5 -14.42 7.67 -7.38
C ILE A 5 -13.99 8.74 -6.35
N LEU A 6 -13.33 9.82 -6.78
CA LEU A 6 -12.80 10.85 -5.88
C LEU A 6 -13.91 11.61 -5.14
N ASN A 7 -15.02 11.92 -5.80
CA ASN A 7 -16.18 12.51 -5.15
C ASN A 7 -16.76 11.59 -4.06
N TYR A 8 -16.85 10.29 -4.34
CA TYR A 8 -17.34 9.32 -3.38
C TYR A 8 -16.41 9.16 -2.18
N LEU A 9 -15.09 9.15 -2.40
CA LEU A 9 -14.10 9.15 -1.31
C LEU A 9 -14.25 10.37 -0.41
N LYS A 10 -14.46 11.57 -0.96
CA LYS A 10 -14.73 12.79 -0.17
C LYS A 10 -16.01 12.67 0.65
N LYS A 11 -17.09 12.18 0.05
CA LYS A 11 -18.35 11.90 0.78
C LYS A 11 -18.15 10.92 1.94
N LYS A 12 -17.23 9.95 1.77
CA LYS A 12 -16.87 8.96 2.81
C LYS A 12 -15.76 9.45 3.76
N LYS A 13 -15.36 10.73 3.70
CA LYS A 13 -14.29 11.33 4.52
C LYS A 13 -12.93 10.64 4.40
N ILE A 14 -12.68 9.97 3.27
CA ILE A 14 -11.38 9.38 2.95
C ILE A 14 -10.55 10.46 2.29
N ASN A 15 -9.43 10.84 2.92
CA ASN A 15 -8.69 12.06 2.57
C ASN A 15 -7.28 11.80 2.03
N TYR A 16 -6.84 10.55 1.88
CA TYR A 16 -5.52 10.20 1.36
C TYR A 16 -5.63 9.52 -0.01
N LEU A 17 -4.73 9.91 -0.92
CA LEU A 17 -4.49 9.25 -2.19
C LEU A 17 -3.04 8.79 -2.25
N ASP A 18 -2.81 7.55 -2.67
CA ASP A 18 -1.48 6.99 -2.91
C ASP A 18 -1.23 6.88 -4.41
N THR A 19 -0.15 7.51 -4.87
CA THR A 19 0.28 7.50 -6.26
C THR A 19 1.80 7.33 -6.37
N ALA A 20 2.35 7.46 -7.56
CA ALA A 20 3.78 7.53 -7.84
C ALA A 20 4.02 8.20 -9.19
N SER A 21 5.16 8.85 -9.36
CA SER A 21 5.58 9.42 -10.66
C SER A 21 5.62 8.38 -11.78
N ALA A 22 5.84 7.10 -11.43
CA ALA A 22 5.84 5.97 -12.35
C ALA A 22 4.45 5.41 -12.69
N TYR A 23 3.36 5.92 -12.09
CA TYR A 23 2.00 5.40 -12.32
C TYR A 23 1.28 6.11 -13.46
N ASN A 24 1.90 6.07 -14.63
CA ASN A 24 1.29 6.54 -15.88
C ASN A 24 0.64 7.94 -15.74
N GLN A 25 -0.67 8.05 -16.01
CA GLN A 25 -1.44 9.29 -15.95
C GLN A 25 -2.07 9.56 -14.58
N SER A 26 -1.70 8.83 -13.52
CA SER A 26 -2.38 8.91 -12.23
C SER A 26 -2.33 10.31 -11.63
N GLU A 27 -1.14 10.93 -11.57
CA GLU A 27 -0.96 12.28 -11.02
C GLU A 27 -1.71 13.34 -11.83
N ALA A 28 -1.67 13.27 -13.17
CA ALA A 28 -2.40 14.18 -14.04
C ALA A 28 -3.93 14.08 -13.85
N LYS A 29 -4.47 12.87 -13.70
CA LYS A 29 -5.91 12.67 -13.44
C LYS A 29 -6.34 13.22 -12.07
N ILE A 30 -5.50 13.06 -11.05
CA ILE A 30 -5.73 13.63 -9.72
C ILE A 30 -5.68 15.16 -9.79
N GLY A 31 -4.69 15.74 -10.46
CA GLY A 31 -4.55 17.18 -10.64
C GLY A 31 -5.73 17.80 -11.37
N LYS A 32 -6.18 17.16 -12.46
CA LYS A 32 -7.38 17.60 -13.20
C LYS A 32 -8.64 17.63 -12.30
N TYR A 33 -8.76 16.66 -11.39
CA TYR A 33 -9.84 16.67 -10.40
C TYR A 33 -9.71 17.85 -9.44
N PHE A 34 -8.51 18.14 -8.92
CA PHE A 34 -8.27 19.25 -8.01
C PHE A 34 -8.61 20.60 -8.63
N GLN A 35 -8.20 20.80 -9.89
CA GLN A 35 -8.52 22.02 -10.65
C GLN A 35 -10.03 22.22 -10.84
N LYS A 36 -10.73 21.14 -11.25
CA LYS A 36 -12.16 21.24 -11.59
C LYS A 36 -13.10 21.32 -10.38
N THR A 37 -12.69 20.82 -9.21
CA THR A 37 -13.61 20.68 -8.06
C THR A 37 -13.21 21.50 -6.85
N ASN A 38 -12.06 22.12 -6.86
CA ASN A 38 -11.43 22.78 -5.70
C ASN A 38 -11.33 21.89 -4.44
N LYS A 39 -11.53 20.56 -4.58
CA LYS A 39 -11.43 19.59 -3.48
C LYS A 39 -10.05 18.98 -3.47
N LYS A 40 -9.36 19.05 -2.34
CA LYS A 40 -7.99 18.52 -2.17
C LYS A 40 -7.96 17.25 -1.33
N PHE A 41 -7.00 16.41 -1.62
CA PHE A 41 -6.63 15.24 -0.83
C PHE A 41 -5.19 15.40 -0.34
N ARG A 42 -4.83 14.71 0.73
CA ARG A 42 -3.43 14.50 1.08
C ARG A 42 -2.86 13.47 0.10
N VAL A 43 -1.83 13.83 -0.62
CA VAL A 43 -1.24 12.97 -1.66
C VAL A 43 0.07 12.38 -1.15
N ILE A 44 0.19 11.06 -1.27
CA ILE A 44 1.43 10.32 -1.12
C ILE A 44 1.92 10.01 -2.51
N THR A 45 3.12 10.46 -2.89
CA THR A 45 3.75 10.09 -4.16
C THR A 45 5.11 9.45 -3.94
N LYS A 46 5.64 8.78 -4.98
CA LYS A 46 6.87 7.99 -4.89
C LYS A 46 7.80 8.31 -6.05
N PHE A 47 9.09 8.39 -5.74
CA PHE A 47 10.15 8.65 -6.72
C PHE A 47 11.21 7.55 -6.68
N SER A 48 11.91 7.37 -7.81
CA SER A 48 12.97 6.37 -7.97
C SER A 48 14.07 6.88 -8.87
N PHE A 49 15.33 6.50 -8.61
CA PHE A 49 16.44 6.75 -9.51
C PHE A 49 16.45 5.83 -10.76
N LYS A 50 15.45 4.98 -10.94
CA LYS A 50 15.35 4.12 -12.11
C LYS A 50 15.39 4.97 -13.39
N GLY A 51 16.31 4.64 -14.32
CA GLY A 51 16.51 5.41 -15.57
C GLY A 51 17.27 6.72 -15.38
N ASN A 52 18.14 6.84 -14.36
CA ASN A 52 18.96 8.02 -14.06
C ASN A 52 18.17 9.33 -13.86
N ASN A 53 16.90 9.24 -13.51
CA ASN A 53 16.06 10.41 -13.30
C ASN A 53 16.33 11.05 -11.92
N SER A 54 16.57 12.37 -11.90
CA SER A 54 16.67 13.14 -10.68
C SER A 54 15.34 13.12 -9.89
N ILE A 55 15.41 12.97 -8.58
CA ILE A 55 14.25 13.06 -7.69
C ILE A 55 13.63 14.47 -7.74
N GLU A 56 14.46 15.52 -7.79
CA GLU A 56 14.00 16.91 -7.93
C GLU A 56 13.22 17.11 -9.23
N LYS A 57 13.73 16.62 -10.36
CA LYS A 57 13.02 16.70 -11.65
C LYS A 57 11.69 15.96 -11.62
N GLN A 58 11.66 14.76 -11.02
CA GLN A 58 10.42 14.01 -10.83
C GLN A 58 9.44 14.77 -9.92
N PHE A 59 9.93 15.37 -8.82
CA PHE A 59 9.10 16.15 -7.90
C PHE A 59 8.48 17.38 -8.61
N ILE A 60 9.26 18.15 -9.35
CA ILE A 60 8.74 19.31 -10.10
C ILE A 60 7.69 18.89 -11.13
N LYS A 61 7.94 17.79 -11.85
CA LYS A 61 6.96 17.23 -12.79
C LYS A 61 5.67 16.80 -12.06
N SER A 62 5.79 16.10 -10.93
CA SER A 62 4.64 15.68 -10.11
C SER A 62 3.87 16.88 -9.56
N LEU A 63 4.57 17.92 -9.10
CA LEU A 63 3.96 19.16 -8.62
C LEU A 63 3.14 19.83 -9.74
N HIS A 64 3.69 19.91 -10.95
CA HIS A 64 2.98 20.44 -12.12
C HIS A 64 1.74 19.59 -12.47
N LEU A 65 1.88 18.26 -12.53
CA LEU A 65 0.78 17.35 -12.87
C LEU A 65 -0.33 17.34 -11.83
N LEU A 66 0.01 17.39 -10.56
CA LEU A 66 -0.95 17.43 -9.45
C LEU A 66 -1.60 18.81 -9.29
N GLY A 67 -0.89 19.90 -9.68
CA GLY A 67 -1.30 21.29 -9.39
C GLY A 67 -1.42 21.53 -7.88
N TYR A 68 -0.79 20.70 -7.03
CA TYR A 68 -0.89 20.74 -5.59
C TYR A 68 0.29 20.02 -4.93
N LEU A 69 0.75 20.53 -3.79
CA LEU A 69 1.88 20.00 -3.07
C LEU A 69 1.56 18.62 -2.44
N PRO A 70 2.33 17.55 -2.71
CA PRO A 70 2.15 16.28 -2.03
C PRO A 70 2.47 16.39 -0.53
N ASP A 71 1.67 15.72 0.31
CA ASP A 71 1.85 15.68 1.77
C ASP A 71 3.05 14.80 2.18
N THR A 72 3.27 13.75 1.41
CA THR A 72 4.28 12.72 1.71
C THR A 72 5.03 12.30 0.46
N ILE A 73 6.35 12.23 0.56
CA ILE A 73 7.23 11.68 -0.49
C ILE A 73 7.84 10.37 -0.01
N LEU A 74 7.72 9.31 -0.82
CA LEU A 74 8.38 8.04 -0.56
C LEU A 74 9.47 7.78 -1.60
N ALA A 75 10.62 7.24 -1.15
CA ALA A 75 11.46 6.47 -2.05
C ALA A 75 10.69 5.22 -2.51
N HIS A 76 10.67 4.94 -3.82
CA HIS A 76 9.87 3.84 -4.38
C HIS A 76 10.37 2.46 -3.95
N ASN A 77 11.62 2.36 -3.51
CA ASN A 77 12.24 1.16 -2.96
C ASN A 77 13.34 1.51 -1.94
N TYR A 78 13.83 0.51 -1.20
CA TYR A 78 14.83 0.71 -0.16
C TYR A 78 16.19 1.17 -0.70
N ARG A 79 16.59 0.76 -1.92
CA ARG A 79 17.88 1.13 -2.52
C ARG A 79 17.94 2.62 -2.82
N ASP A 80 16.84 3.17 -3.35
CA ASP A 80 16.72 4.62 -3.54
C ASP A 80 16.80 5.36 -2.19
N TYR A 81 16.15 4.83 -1.14
CA TYR A 81 16.13 5.46 0.18
C TYR A 81 17.51 5.52 0.84
N ILE A 82 18.32 4.46 0.74
CA ILE A 82 19.68 4.44 1.31
C ILE A 82 20.72 5.14 0.42
N ASN A 83 20.34 5.62 -0.74
CA ASN A 83 21.23 6.40 -1.60
C ASN A 83 21.38 7.82 -1.03
N PRO A 84 22.61 8.30 -0.73
CA PRO A 84 22.85 9.66 -0.20
C PRO A 84 22.22 10.76 -1.06
N LYS A 85 22.26 10.62 -2.39
CA LYS A 85 21.66 11.58 -3.36
C LYS A 85 20.15 11.74 -3.15
N PHE A 86 19.42 10.71 -2.67
CA PHE A 86 18.00 10.85 -2.35
C PHE A 86 17.80 11.89 -1.26
N HIS A 87 18.52 11.78 -0.16
CA HIS A 87 18.38 12.69 0.98
C HIS A 87 18.88 14.10 0.70
N GLU A 88 19.92 14.22 -0.11
CA GLU A 88 20.41 15.52 -0.60
C GLU A 88 19.32 16.24 -1.40
N GLN A 89 18.76 15.59 -2.42
CA GLN A 89 17.70 16.15 -3.24
C GLN A 89 16.41 16.41 -2.46
N ILE A 90 16.04 15.54 -1.50
CA ILE A 90 14.92 15.79 -0.59
C ILE A 90 15.20 17.03 0.29
N LYS A 91 16.44 17.22 0.77
CA LYS A 91 16.82 18.43 1.52
C LYS A 91 16.62 19.70 0.68
N ASN A 92 17.02 19.69 -0.59
CA ASN A 92 16.82 20.79 -1.52
C ASN A 92 15.34 21.08 -1.77
N ILE A 93 14.52 20.04 -1.97
CA ILE A 93 13.06 20.16 -2.10
C ILE A 93 12.48 20.81 -0.83
N LYS A 94 12.86 20.33 0.36
CA LYS A 94 12.34 20.84 1.64
C LYS A 94 12.75 22.29 1.96
N LYS A 95 13.82 22.82 1.35
CA LYS A 95 14.18 24.25 1.46
C LYS A 95 13.15 25.15 0.80
N LYS A 96 12.47 24.64 -0.26
CA LYS A 96 11.53 25.42 -1.10
C LYS A 96 10.08 25.08 -0.84
N TYR A 97 9.79 23.88 -0.37
CA TYR A 97 8.45 23.32 -0.26
C TYR A 97 8.21 22.64 1.09
N LEU A 98 7.04 22.87 1.67
CA LEU A 98 6.63 22.29 2.95
C LEU A 98 6.19 20.82 2.78
N ILE A 99 7.13 19.89 2.68
CA ILE A 99 6.84 18.45 2.67
C ILE A 99 6.78 17.92 4.09
N LYS A 100 5.64 17.36 4.48
CA LYS A 100 5.41 16.91 5.87
C LYS A 100 6.18 15.65 6.21
N ASN A 101 6.11 14.62 5.33
CA ASN A 101 6.67 13.32 5.65
C ASN A 101 7.55 12.79 4.51
N ILE A 102 8.65 12.15 4.91
CA ILE A 102 9.56 11.44 4.01
C ILE A 102 9.59 9.97 4.44
N GLY A 103 9.47 9.08 3.47
CA GLY A 103 9.45 7.64 3.79
C GLY A 103 9.93 6.76 2.65
N VAL A 104 9.58 5.49 2.75
CA VAL A 104 10.03 4.47 1.80
C VAL A 104 9.02 3.33 1.63
N SER A 105 8.91 2.83 0.41
CA SER A 105 8.17 1.60 0.12
C SER A 105 9.11 0.40 0.18
N LEU A 106 8.77 -0.59 1.01
CA LEU A 106 9.55 -1.80 1.27
C LEU A 106 8.85 -3.04 0.74
N ASN A 107 9.63 -4.08 0.47
CA ASN A 107 9.13 -5.39 0.07
C ASN A 107 9.45 -6.50 1.08
N LYS A 108 10.47 -6.33 1.92
CA LYS A 108 10.99 -7.35 2.84
C LYS A 108 11.42 -6.74 4.17
N ILE A 109 11.38 -7.54 5.23
CA ILE A 109 11.89 -7.16 6.56
C ILE A 109 13.39 -6.83 6.53
N SER A 110 14.18 -7.56 5.75
CA SER A 110 15.62 -7.30 5.62
C SER A 110 15.92 -5.87 5.08
N GLU A 111 15.03 -5.32 4.27
CA GLU A 111 15.12 -3.93 3.79
C GLU A 111 14.85 -2.93 4.92
N LEU A 112 13.89 -3.21 5.81
CA LEU A 112 13.61 -2.39 6.99
C LEU A 112 14.85 -2.27 7.88
N ASN A 113 15.53 -3.38 8.14
CA ASN A 113 16.75 -3.34 8.97
C ASN A 113 17.84 -2.46 8.36
N LYS A 114 18.00 -2.50 7.03
CA LYS A 114 18.97 -1.65 6.32
C LYS A 114 18.62 -0.16 6.44
N ILE A 115 17.37 0.21 6.20
CA ILE A 115 16.97 1.62 6.26
C ILE A 115 17.06 2.18 7.68
N LEU A 116 16.71 1.41 8.72
CA LEU A 116 16.77 1.86 10.11
C LEU A 116 18.22 2.05 10.63
N LYS A 117 19.18 1.34 10.04
CA LYS A 117 20.61 1.57 10.29
C LYS A 117 21.13 2.84 9.58
N TYR A 118 20.54 3.17 8.43
CA TYR A 118 20.99 4.31 7.62
C TYR A 118 20.34 5.62 8.06
N LYS A 119 19.01 5.72 7.99
CA LYS A 119 18.25 6.91 8.38
C LYS A 119 16.80 6.53 8.72
N LYS A 120 16.27 7.15 9.78
CA LYS A 120 14.88 6.94 10.19
C LYS A 120 13.92 7.60 9.19
N PRO A 121 12.92 6.86 8.61
CA PRO A 121 11.83 7.45 7.87
C PRO A 121 10.70 7.92 8.78
N ASP A 122 9.86 8.84 8.31
CA ASP A 122 8.60 9.20 8.99
C ASP A 122 7.50 8.17 8.70
N VAL A 123 7.57 7.54 7.51
CA VAL A 123 6.55 6.62 7.00
C VAL A 123 7.20 5.45 6.27
N ILE A 124 6.70 4.25 6.52
CA ILE A 124 6.99 3.07 5.67
C ILE A 124 5.73 2.55 5.01
N GLN A 125 5.84 2.12 3.76
CA GLN A 125 4.78 1.44 3.04
C GLN A 125 5.19 -0.01 2.80
N VAL A 126 4.41 -0.98 3.32
CA VAL A 126 4.81 -2.39 3.40
C VAL A 126 3.75 -3.32 2.81
N PRO A 127 4.14 -4.47 2.21
CA PRO A 127 3.17 -5.47 1.78
C PRO A 127 2.50 -6.10 3.00
N LEU A 128 1.18 -6.16 2.96
CA LEU A 128 0.36 -6.69 4.03
C LEU A 128 -0.90 -7.36 3.47
N ASN A 129 -1.12 -8.61 3.82
CA ASN A 129 -2.35 -9.34 3.52
C ASN A 129 -2.45 -10.61 4.37
N ILE A 130 -3.58 -11.30 4.32
CA ILE A 130 -3.85 -12.50 5.14
C ILE A 130 -2.87 -13.68 4.91
N LEU A 131 -2.09 -13.66 3.82
CA LEU A 131 -1.02 -14.65 3.54
C LEU A 131 0.37 -14.17 3.91
N ASN A 132 0.57 -12.85 4.12
CA ASN A 132 1.85 -12.26 4.50
C ASN A 132 1.65 -11.24 5.62
N LYS A 133 2.11 -11.60 6.79
CA LYS A 133 2.02 -10.82 8.03
C LYS A 133 3.39 -10.49 8.61
N SER A 134 4.46 -10.65 7.80
CA SER A 134 5.86 -10.50 8.26
C SER A 134 6.15 -9.17 8.96
N PHE A 135 5.51 -8.07 8.50
CA PHE A 135 5.66 -6.76 9.14
C PHE A 135 4.80 -6.57 10.40
N LEU A 136 3.97 -7.57 10.78
CA LEU A 136 3.16 -7.56 12.01
C LEU A 136 3.82 -8.34 13.16
N ASP A 137 5.07 -8.75 13.02
CA ASP A 137 5.85 -9.28 14.14
C ASP A 137 5.91 -8.27 15.29
N GLU A 138 5.67 -8.72 16.53
CA GLU A 138 5.54 -7.84 17.69
C GLU A 138 6.81 -7.02 17.94
N ASN A 139 7.98 -7.59 17.76
CA ASN A 139 9.24 -6.88 17.96
C ASN A 139 9.44 -5.80 16.89
N ILE A 140 9.00 -6.10 15.66
CA ILE A 140 9.06 -5.13 14.55
C ILE A 140 8.09 -3.97 14.85
N ILE A 141 6.86 -4.26 15.23
CA ILE A 141 5.85 -3.25 15.56
C ILE A 141 6.32 -2.38 16.73
N LYS A 142 6.74 -2.99 17.85
CA LYS A 142 7.28 -2.25 19.01
C LYS A 142 8.42 -1.32 18.60
N ARG A 143 9.35 -1.80 17.77
CA ARG A 143 10.49 -1.01 17.29
C ARG A 143 10.06 0.16 16.40
N LEU A 144 9.08 -0.02 15.53
CA LEU A 144 8.54 1.03 14.67
C LEU A 144 7.77 2.08 15.47
N LYS A 145 6.92 1.66 16.40
CA LYS A 145 6.14 2.55 17.29
C LYS A 145 7.06 3.38 18.19
N LYS A 146 8.07 2.75 18.82
CA LYS A 146 9.09 3.47 19.62
C LYS A 146 9.80 4.57 18.83
N LYS A 147 9.93 4.40 17.53
CA LYS A 147 10.54 5.40 16.63
C LYS A 147 9.51 6.35 15.99
N SER A 148 8.24 6.28 16.36
CA SER A 148 7.16 7.08 15.77
C SER A 148 7.12 6.97 14.24
N ILE A 149 7.34 5.77 13.69
CA ILE A 149 7.28 5.49 12.24
C ILE A 149 5.88 5.03 11.89
N ARG A 150 5.21 5.74 10.99
CA ARG A 150 3.88 5.36 10.48
C ARG A 150 3.97 4.18 9.52
N ILE A 151 3.01 3.26 9.63
CA ILE A 151 2.93 2.03 8.84
C ILE A 151 1.74 2.09 7.89
N LEU A 152 2.00 2.04 6.58
CA LEU A 152 0.99 1.95 5.54
C LEU A 152 1.00 0.54 4.94
N GLY A 153 -0.10 -0.21 5.10
CA GLY A 153 -0.26 -1.55 4.55
C GLY A 153 -0.77 -1.50 3.11
N ARG A 154 -0.03 -2.09 2.16
CA ARG A 154 -0.44 -2.24 0.76
C ARG A 154 -0.55 -3.69 0.33
N SER A 155 -1.03 -3.95 -0.87
CA SER A 155 -1.15 -5.30 -1.46
C SER A 155 -2.17 -6.21 -0.76
N ILE A 156 -3.20 -5.63 -0.18
CA ILE A 156 -4.24 -6.33 0.58
C ILE A 156 -4.91 -7.42 -0.26
N PHE A 157 -5.11 -7.19 -1.55
CA PHE A 157 -5.74 -8.12 -2.48
C PHE A 157 -4.75 -8.91 -3.35
N LEU A 158 -3.43 -8.80 -3.12
CA LEU A 158 -2.39 -9.42 -3.94
C LEU A 158 -2.63 -9.21 -5.45
N GLN A 159 -2.74 -7.94 -5.88
CA GLN A 159 -3.04 -7.58 -7.29
C GLN A 159 -4.31 -8.26 -7.82
N GLY A 160 -5.35 -8.35 -7.02
CA GLY A 160 -6.62 -8.96 -7.39
C GLY A 160 -6.65 -10.49 -7.34
N LEU A 161 -5.56 -11.15 -6.90
CA LEU A 161 -5.48 -12.62 -6.85
C LEU A 161 -6.60 -13.24 -6.01
N PHE A 162 -7.03 -12.58 -4.93
CA PHE A 162 -8.09 -13.09 -4.05
C PHE A 162 -9.49 -13.08 -4.68
N TYR A 163 -9.64 -12.50 -5.87
CA TYR A 163 -10.86 -12.54 -6.67
C TYR A 163 -10.76 -13.51 -7.87
N LYS A 164 -9.61 -14.18 -8.06
CA LYS A 164 -9.42 -15.19 -9.11
C LYS A 164 -9.91 -16.56 -8.65
N ASP A 165 -10.31 -17.38 -9.63
CA ASP A 165 -10.68 -18.77 -9.36
C ASP A 165 -9.53 -19.55 -8.69
N LYS A 166 -9.87 -20.45 -7.76
CA LYS A 166 -8.90 -21.25 -7.03
C LYS A 166 -8.03 -22.15 -7.92
N LYS A 167 -8.62 -22.66 -9.04
CA LYS A 167 -7.87 -23.49 -10.00
C LYS A 167 -6.73 -22.69 -10.63
N PHE A 168 -6.98 -21.41 -11.00
CA PHE A 168 -5.95 -20.51 -11.48
C PHE A 168 -4.83 -20.31 -10.45
N VAL A 169 -5.19 -20.09 -9.17
CA VAL A 169 -4.20 -19.90 -8.10
C VAL A 169 -3.33 -21.13 -7.90
N PHE A 170 -3.94 -22.32 -7.88
CA PHE A 170 -3.21 -23.58 -7.66
C PHE A 170 -2.34 -23.98 -8.86
N LYS A 171 -2.76 -23.65 -10.09
CA LYS A 171 -1.94 -23.84 -11.30
C LYS A 171 -0.71 -22.90 -11.28
N LYS A 172 -0.88 -21.66 -10.84
CA LYS A 172 0.17 -20.65 -10.88
C LYS A 172 1.18 -20.76 -9.73
N PHE A 173 0.75 -21.21 -8.55
CA PHE A 173 1.56 -21.22 -7.33
C PHE A 173 1.61 -22.61 -6.69
N LYS A 174 2.83 -23.15 -6.57
CA LYS A 174 3.07 -24.45 -5.90
C LYS A 174 2.99 -24.31 -4.38
N ASN A 175 2.61 -25.39 -3.70
CA ASN A 175 2.61 -25.51 -2.23
C ASN A 175 1.73 -24.50 -1.46
N VAL A 176 0.69 -23.98 -2.10
CA VAL A 176 -0.24 -23.02 -1.45
C VAL A 176 -1.60 -23.66 -1.11
N LYS A 177 -1.96 -24.78 -1.76
CA LYS A 177 -3.31 -25.35 -1.76
C LYS A 177 -3.88 -25.53 -0.35
N LYS A 178 -3.15 -26.19 0.56
CA LYS A 178 -3.61 -26.47 1.93
C LYS A 178 -3.99 -25.17 2.68
N LYS A 179 -3.08 -24.20 2.76
CA LYS A 179 -3.30 -22.93 3.47
C LYS A 179 -4.32 -22.03 2.77
N TYR A 180 -4.32 -22.02 1.45
CA TYR A 180 -5.29 -21.24 0.68
C TYR A 180 -6.72 -21.79 0.85
N MET A 181 -6.90 -23.13 0.86
CA MET A 181 -8.19 -23.76 1.13
C MET A 181 -8.67 -23.50 2.56
N GLN A 182 -7.79 -23.43 3.56
CA GLN A 182 -8.15 -23.01 4.91
C GLN A 182 -8.73 -21.60 4.92
N LEU A 183 -8.12 -20.66 4.21
CA LEU A 183 -8.65 -19.30 4.09
C LEU A 183 -9.99 -19.24 3.37
N LEU A 184 -10.20 -20.05 2.32
CA LEU A 184 -11.49 -20.14 1.65
C LEU A 184 -12.59 -20.69 2.58
N LYS A 185 -12.28 -21.68 3.43
CA LYS A 185 -13.22 -22.20 4.45
C LYS A 185 -13.58 -21.11 5.46
N ILE A 186 -12.60 -20.36 5.97
CA ILE A 186 -12.85 -19.24 6.89
C ILE A 186 -13.71 -18.17 6.19
N ALA A 187 -13.41 -17.82 4.96
CA ALA A 187 -14.19 -16.85 4.20
C ALA A 187 -15.66 -17.29 4.02
N SER A 188 -15.86 -18.57 3.69
CA SER A 188 -17.21 -19.17 3.60
C SER A 188 -17.95 -19.15 4.93
N HIS A 189 -17.30 -19.51 6.03
CA HIS A 189 -17.88 -19.47 7.38
C HIS A 189 -18.33 -18.04 7.75
N GLU A 190 -17.53 -17.04 7.42
CA GLU A 190 -17.84 -15.61 7.66
C GLU A 190 -18.78 -15.01 6.60
N LYS A 191 -19.29 -15.81 5.66
CA LYS A 191 -20.14 -15.35 4.53
C LYS A 191 -19.51 -14.20 3.74
N MET A 192 -18.22 -14.33 3.45
CA MET A 192 -17.40 -13.36 2.73
C MET A 192 -16.68 -14.00 1.55
N THR A 193 -16.37 -13.22 0.53
CA THR A 193 -15.34 -13.60 -0.44
C THR A 193 -13.96 -13.49 0.22
N LEU A 194 -12.95 -14.17 -0.34
CA LEU A 194 -11.58 -14.09 0.19
C LEU A 194 -11.01 -12.67 0.17
N GLY A 195 -11.38 -11.86 -0.84
CA GLY A 195 -11.01 -10.45 -0.91
C GLY A 195 -11.65 -9.63 0.21
N GLU A 196 -12.95 -9.82 0.48
CA GLU A 196 -13.65 -9.17 1.59
C GLU A 196 -13.03 -9.57 2.94
N LEU A 197 -12.77 -10.87 3.15
CA LEU A 197 -12.12 -11.36 4.36
C LEU A 197 -10.74 -10.69 4.57
N SER A 198 -9.93 -10.58 3.51
CA SER A 198 -8.62 -9.93 3.57
C SER A 198 -8.71 -8.45 3.93
N LEU A 199 -9.69 -7.74 3.38
CA LEU A 199 -9.89 -6.32 3.66
C LEU A 199 -10.39 -6.09 5.09
N VAL A 200 -11.42 -6.84 5.51
CA VAL A 200 -11.98 -6.72 6.86
C VAL A 200 -10.93 -7.07 7.91
N TRP A 201 -10.17 -8.16 7.71
CA TRP A 201 -9.07 -8.52 8.58
C TRP A 201 -8.02 -7.40 8.66
N ALA A 202 -7.59 -6.83 7.54
CA ALA A 202 -6.59 -5.77 7.52
C ALA A 202 -7.08 -4.50 8.24
N ASN A 203 -8.36 -4.17 8.13
CA ASN A 203 -8.97 -3.02 8.80
C ASN A 203 -9.04 -3.16 10.33
N HIS A 204 -8.94 -4.38 10.88
CA HIS A 204 -8.91 -4.63 12.32
C HIS A 204 -7.50 -4.55 12.93
N LEU A 205 -6.47 -4.30 12.13
CA LEU A 205 -5.09 -4.22 12.60
C LEU A 205 -4.82 -2.86 13.26
N LYS A 206 -4.77 -2.84 14.58
CA LYS A 206 -4.56 -1.61 15.40
C LYS A 206 -3.17 -0.98 15.19
N ASP A 207 -2.18 -1.77 14.78
CA ASP A 207 -0.81 -1.34 14.64
C ASP A 207 -0.45 -0.79 13.26
N VAL A 208 -1.39 -0.82 12.33
CA VAL A 208 -1.24 -0.29 10.96
C VAL A 208 -2.03 1.02 10.87
N ASP A 209 -1.35 2.09 10.55
CA ASP A 209 -1.95 3.43 10.57
C ASP A 209 -2.94 3.65 9.41
N ASN A 210 -2.65 3.11 8.23
CA ASN A 210 -3.56 3.14 7.08
C ASN A 210 -3.40 1.92 6.18
N ILE A 211 -4.50 1.53 5.55
CA ILE A 211 -4.54 0.51 4.50
C ILE A 211 -4.69 1.17 3.14
N ILE A 212 -3.83 0.80 2.20
CA ILE A 212 -3.85 1.30 0.82
C ILE A 212 -4.55 0.28 -0.06
N LEU A 213 -5.62 0.71 -0.71
CA LEU A 213 -6.42 -0.11 -1.61
C LEU A 213 -6.27 0.37 -3.06
N GLY A 214 -5.87 -0.54 -3.95
CA GLY A 214 -6.03 -0.35 -5.38
C GLY A 214 -7.49 -0.53 -5.78
N VAL A 215 -7.98 0.34 -6.66
CA VAL A 215 -9.37 0.32 -7.13
C VAL A 215 -9.39 0.55 -8.63
N ASP A 216 -9.98 -0.38 -9.38
CA ASP A 216 -10.04 -0.31 -10.84
C ASP A 216 -11.25 0.52 -11.34
N ASN A 217 -12.37 0.47 -10.60
CA ASN A 217 -13.62 1.13 -10.95
C ASN A 217 -14.47 1.45 -9.72
N PHE A 218 -15.51 2.24 -9.93
CA PHE A 218 -16.41 2.69 -8.86
C PHE A 218 -17.19 1.55 -8.17
N PRO A 219 -17.75 0.56 -8.89
CA PRO A 219 -18.40 -0.59 -8.23
C PRO A 219 -17.48 -1.34 -7.28
N HIS A 220 -16.21 -1.58 -7.66
CA HIS A 220 -15.21 -2.19 -6.77
C HIS A 220 -14.95 -1.35 -5.53
N LEU A 221 -14.82 -0.02 -5.67
CA LEU A 221 -14.68 0.87 -4.53
C LEU A 221 -15.86 0.75 -3.56
N LYS A 222 -17.09 0.85 -4.10
CA LYS A 222 -18.32 0.78 -3.30
C LYS A 222 -18.38 -0.55 -2.54
N LYS A 223 -18.17 -1.68 -3.25
CA LYS A 223 -18.15 -3.01 -2.64
C LYS A 223 -17.10 -3.12 -1.53
N ASN A 224 -15.88 -2.61 -1.75
CA ASN A 224 -14.82 -2.62 -0.75
C ASN A 224 -15.22 -1.82 0.50
N LEU A 225 -15.78 -0.61 0.34
CA LEU A 225 -16.21 0.21 1.47
C LEU A 225 -17.42 -0.38 2.21
N ASP A 226 -18.35 -1.03 1.49
CA ASP A 226 -19.47 -1.73 2.12
C ASP A 226 -18.99 -2.96 2.92
N SER A 227 -17.96 -3.64 2.43
CA SER A 227 -17.34 -4.78 3.15
C SER A 227 -16.73 -4.37 4.49
N LEU A 228 -16.25 -3.13 4.64
CA LEU A 228 -15.70 -2.62 5.91
C LEU A 228 -16.73 -2.53 7.05
N LYS A 229 -18.02 -2.61 6.75
CA LYS A 229 -19.09 -2.70 7.77
C LYS A 229 -19.22 -4.10 8.38
N LYS A 230 -18.67 -5.11 7.72
CA LYS A 230 -18.66 -6.50 8.19
C LYS A 230 -17.64 -6.65 9.33
N ARG A 231 -17.83 -7.71 10.13
CA ARG A 231 -16.90 -8.11 11.18
C ARG A 231 -16.54 -9.56 10.98
N ILE A 232 -15.39 -9.97 11.48
CA ILE A 232 -14.96 -11.37 11.56
C ILE A 232 -14.96 -11.82 13.01
N SER A 233 -15.31 -13.07 13.25
CA SER A 233 -15.30 -13.67 14.58
C SER A 233 -13.89 -13.70 15.17
N LYS A 234 -13.78 -13.71 16.50
CA LYS A 234 -12.50 -13.86 17.21
C LYS A 234 -11.80 -15.17 16.82
N GLU A 235 -12.59 -16.22 16.63
CA GLU A 235 -12.09 -17.52 16.18
C GLU A 235 -11.46 -17.45 14.80
N SER A 236 -12.18 -16.94 13.81
CA SER A 236 -11.66 -16.74 12.44
C SER A 236 -10.43 -15.85 12.42
N TYR A 237 -10.40 -14.77 13.21
CA TYR A 237 -9.24 -13.91 13.34
C TYR A 237 -8.01 -14.68 13.86
N ASN A 238 -8.19 -15.53 14.87
CA ASN A 238 -7.11 -16.37 15.44
C ASN A 238 -6.64 -17.45 14.45
N LEU A 239 -7.56 -18.04 13.67
CA LEU A 239 -7.21 -19.00 12.61
C LEU A 239 -6.38 -18.32 11.51
N ILE A 240 -6.77 -17.11 11.07
CA ILE A 240 -6.01 -16.34 10.09
C ILE A 240 -4.59 -16.04 10.59
N LYS A 241 -4.40 -15.74 11.88
CA LYS A 241 -3.05 -15.50 12.44
C LYS A 241 -2.11 -16.67 12.22
N LYS A 242 -2.60 -17.92 12.30
CA LYS A 242 -1.80 -19.14 12.14
C LYS A 242 -1.44 -19.45 10.68
N ILE A 243 -2.14 -18.85 9.70
CA ILE A 243 -1.90 -19.09 8.27
C ILE A 243 -0.88 -18.08 7.76
N ASN A 244 0.30 -18.54 7.31
CA ASN A 244 1.34 -17.69 6.75
C ASN A 244 2.01 -18.35 5.54
N LEU A 245 2.24 -17.58 4.47
CA LEU A 245 2.92 -17.96 3.24
C LEU A 245 3.98 -16.92 2.84
N GLU A 246 4.52 -16.15 3.78
CA GLU A 246 5.42 -15.02 3.50
C GLU A 246 6.63 -15.38 2.62
N ASN A 247 7.14 -16.60 2.75
CA ASN A 247 8.27 -17.10 1.95
C ASN A 247 7.85 -17.65 0.58
N ASN A 248 6.55 -17.81 0.32
CA ASN A 248 6.04 -18.31 -0.95
C ASN A 248 6.00 -17.21 -2.02
N LYS A 249 6.19 -17.59 -3.28
CA LYS A 249 6.11 -16.69 -4.44
C LYS A 249 4.75 -15.98 -4.56
N ILE A 250 3.66 -16.60 -4.09
CA ILE A 250 2.32 -16.03 -4.10
C ILE A 250 2.25 -14.65 -3.41
N THR A 251 3.02 -14.44 -2.33
CA THR A 251 3.04 -13.19 -1.58
C THR A 251 4.01 -12.13 -2.11
N LYS A 252 4.69 -12.43 -3.22
CA LYS A 252 5.73 -11.59 -3.83
C LYS A 252 5.35 -11.19 -5.26
N PRO A 253 4.33 -10.31 -5.46
CA PRO A 253 3.86 -9.94 -6.80
C PRO A 253 4.95 -9.40 -7.72
N TYR A 254 5.99 -8.77 -7.17
CA TYR A 254 7.15 -8.28 -7.92
C TYR A 254 8.00 -9.40 -8.57
N LEU A 255 7.78 -10.67 -8.17
CA LEU A 255 8.39 -11.87 -8.77
C LEU A 255 7.44 -12.59 -9.76
N TRP A 256 6.21 -12.13 -9.91
CA TRP A 256 5.30 -12.73 -10.88
C TRP A 256 5.72 -12.30 -12.29
N LYS A 257 5.82 -13.27 -13.21
CA LYS A 257 5.99 -12.92 -14.62
C LYS A 257 4.77 -12.09 -15.04
N LYS A 258 4.98 -10.96 -15.70
CA LYS A 258 3.92 -10.25 -16.40
C LYS A 258 3.35 -11.21 -17.45
N GLN A 259 2.08 -11.49 -17.37
CA GLN A 259 1.33 -12.15 -18.43
C GLN A 259 0.98 -11.10 -19.48
#